data_8f205964e0bbfbaa9d516dc9812fcb68
#
_entry.id   8f205964e0bbfbaa9d516dc9812fcb68
#
_cell.length_a   1.000
_cell.length_b   1.000
_cell.length_c   1.000
_cell.angle_alpha   90.00
_cell.angle_beta   90.00
_cell.angle_gamma   90.00
#
_symmetry.space_group_name_H-M   'P 1'
#
loop_
_entity.id
_entity.type
_entity.pdbx_description
1 polymer ?
#
loop_
_entity_poly.entity_id
_entity_poly.type
_entity_poly.pdbx_seq_one_letter_code
_entity_poly.pdbx_strand_id
1 'polypeptide(L)'
;MSSAPDPFQHEVARIALAVAGRHGFALAGGQALIAHGIGARPTEDVDLFTDVDGGVTAAAELVHATLLDAGFQVDTIAEPTELDDVFYGFEHDMTEFEVRRDDRTVRLQLVRFARSTSPIVLDVGPVLHLDDVIGTKVAAMVTRAQPRDYIDVAAALGRYSRSDLVDLALRADPALTDEEFQDALQRLDRLPDTVFALYRLTPAEIRDLRHAFSDWPR
;
A
#
# COMPACT_ATOMS: atom_id res chain seq x y z
N MET A 1 -8.44 -12.69 -11.08
CA MET A 1 -9.37 -11.64 -11.58
C MET A 1 -8.93 -10.34 -10.92
N SER A 2 -8.69 -9.26 -11.68
CA SER A 2 -8.30 -7.96 -11.09
C SER A 2 -9.48 -7.40 -10.30
N SER A 3 -9.24 -6.92 -9.08
CA SER A 3 -10.25 -6.21 -8.28
C SER A 3 -10.51 -4.84 -8.91
N ALA A 4 -11.76 -4.48 -9.13
CA ALA A 4 -12.11 -3.12 -9.55
C ALA A 4 -11.94 -2.16 -8.36
N PRO A 5 -11.52 -0.90 -8.59
CA PRO A 5 -11.43 0.08 -7.51
C PRO A 5 -12.81 0.32 -6.90
N ASP A 6 -12.86 0.47 -5.59
CA ASP A 6 -14.09 0.90 -4.90
C ASP A 6 -14.39 2.36 -5.28
N PRO A 7 -15.60 2.69 -5.76
CA PRO A 7 -15.90 4.03 -6.26
C PRO A 7 -15.73 5.14 -5.21
N PHE A 8 -16.03 4.86 -3.94
CA PHE A 8 -15.88 5.82 -2.85
C PHE A 8 -14.40 6.12 -2.56
N GLN A 9 -13.59 5.07 -2.43
CA GLN A 9 -12.15 5.20 -2.24
C GLN A 9 -11.49 5.90 -3.43
N HIS A 10 -11.92 5.55 -4.65
CA HIS A 10 -11.42 6.19 -5.87
C HIS A 10 -11.75 7.68 -5.92
N GLU A 11 -12.96 8.08 -5.51
CA GLU A 11 -13.38 9.48 -5.43
C GLU A 11 -12.52 10.26 -4.43
N VAL A 12 -12.33 9.70 -3.21
CA VAL A 12 -11.49 10.30 -2.17
C VAL A 12 -10.04 10.45 -2.66
N ALA A 13 -9.47 9.40 -3.25
CA ALA A 13 -8.11 9.45 -3.81
C ALA A 13 -7.96 10.54 -4.88
N ARG A 14 -8.91 10.62 -5.83
CA ARG A 14 -8.88 11.61 -6.93
C ARG A 14 -8.97 13.05 -6.41
N ILE A 15 -9.84 13.32 -5.43
CA ILE A 15 -10.00 14.65 -4.84
C ILE A 15 -8.74 15.04 -4.07
N ALA A 16 -8.20 14.14 -3.24
CA ALA A 16 -6.99 14.39 -2.48
C ALA A 16 -5.78 14.63 -3.41
N LEU A 17 -5.59 13.80 -4.45
CA LEU A 17 -4.51 13.93 -5.43
C LEU A 17 -4.58 15.22 -6.25
N ALA A 18 -5.78 15.77 -6.48
CA ALA A 18 -5.93 17.02 -7.23
C ALA A 18 -5.20 18.20 -6.56
N VAL A 19 -5.05 18.16 -5.24
CA VAL A 19 -4.32 19.18 -4.46
C VAL A 19 -2.97 18.67 -3.95
N ALA A 20 -2.87 17.44 -3.48
CA ALA A 20 -1.62 16.87 -2.98
C ALA A 20 -0.60 16.59 -4.09
N GLY A 21 -1.03 16.34 -5.33
CA GLY A 21 -0.13 16.06 -6.45
C GLY A 21 0.90 17.15 -6.72
N ARG A 22 0.58 18.42 -6.44
CA ARG A 22 1.53 19.55 -6.53
C ARG A 22 2.64 19.50 -5.49
N HIS A 23 2.44 18.74 -4.41
CA HIS A 23 3.41 18.47 -3.34
C HIS A 23 4.10 17.10 -3.53
N GLY A 24 4.08 16.59 -4.76
CA GLY A 24 4.75 15.35 -5.13
C GLY A 24 4.02 14.07 -4.74
N PHE A 25 2.80 14.14 -4.22
CA PHE A 25 2.05 12.94 -3.85
C PHE A 25 1.59 12.13 -5.05
N ALA A 26 1.62 10.82 -4.88
CA ALA A 26 1.09 9.83 -5.81
C ALA A 26 0.37 8.72 -5.03
N LEU A 27 -0.64 8.12 -5.66
CA LEU A 27 -1.35 6.97 -5.12
C LEU A 27 -0.38 5.81 -4.91
N ALA A 28 -0.46 5.19 -3.74
CA ALA A 28 0.41 4.10 -3.29
C ALA A 28 -0.40 2.90 -2.80
N GLY A 29 0.23 2.02 -2.05
CA GLY A 29 -0.43 0.92 -1.36
C GLY A 29 -1.21 -0.05 -2.26
N GLY A 30 -2.29 -0.59 -1.72
CA GLY A 30 -3.14 -1.56 -2.43
C GLY A 30 -3.91 -0.95 -3.59
N GLN A 31 -4.31 0.32 -3.49
CA GLN A 31 -5.01 1.03 -4.55
C GLN A 31 -4.12 1.24 -5.78
N ALA A 32 -2.81 1.48 -5.58
CA ALA A 32 -1.86 1.57 -6.68
C ALA A 32 -1.72 0.23 -7.42
N LEU A 33 -1.71 -0.92 -6.72
CA LEU A 33 -1.74 -2.24 -7.36
C LEU A 33 -2.97 -2.42 -8.24
N ILE A 34 -4.16 -2.01 -7.73
CA ILE A 34 -5.41 -2.06 -8.50
C ILE A 34 -5.30 -1.17 -9.75
N ALA A 35 -4.80 0.07 -9.61
CA ALA A 35 -4.63 1.00 -10.72
C ALA A 35 -3.68 0.46 -11.80
N HIS A 36 -2.65 -0.30 -11.42
CA HIS A 36 -1.75 -1.01 -12.33
C HIS A 36 -2.30 -2.34 -12.90
N GLY A 37 -3.52 -2.74 -12.49
CA GLY A 37 -4.17 -3.97 -12.95
C GLY A 37 -3.61 -5.25 -12.33
N ILE A 38 -2.96 -5.18 -11.16
CA ILE A 38 -2.40 -6.33 -10.43
C ILE A 38 -3.22 -6.67 -9.18
N GLY A 39 -4.08 -5.76 -8.70
CA GLY A 39 -4.82 -5.93 -7.46
C GLY A 39 -5.61 -7.24 -7.41
N ALA A 40 -5.31 -8.08 -6.42
CA ALA A 40 -5.91 -9.39 -6.23
C ALA A 40 -6.90 -9.46 -5.06
N ARG A 41 -7.00 -8.41 -4.26
CA ARG A 41 -7.88 -8.31 -3.10
C ARG A 41 -8.51 -6.91 -2.96
N PRO A 42 -9.62 -6.78 -2.25
CA PRO A 42 -10.13 -5.48 -1.83
C PRO A 42 -9.10 -4.74 -0.95
N THR A 43 -9.09 -3.42 -1.02
CA THR A 43 -8.30 -2.54 -0.16
C THR A 43 -9.23 -1.76 0.76
N GLU A 44 -8.76 -1.40 1.93
CA GLU A 44 -9.55 -0.70 2.95
C GLU A 44 -9.15 0.78 3.05
N ASP A 45 -7.90 1.10 2.65
CA ASP A 45 -7.28 2.39 2.85
C ASP A 45 -6.94 3.06 1.50
N VAL A 46 -6.71 4.37 1.54
CA VAL A 46 -6.14 5.17 0.45
C VAL A 46 -4.79 5.70 0.93
N ASP A 47 -3.72 5.26 0.29
CA ASP A 47 -2.35 5.65 0.62
C ASP A 47 -1.83 6.64 -0.42
N LEU A 48 -1.37 7.81 0.00
CA LEU A 48 -0.71 8.80 -0.84
C LEU A 48 0.72 9.05 -0.35
N PHE A 49 1.70 8.76 -1.20
CA PHE A 49 3.11 8.89 -0.83
C PHE A 49 3.81 10.01 -1.60
N THR A 50 4.70 10.72 -0.91
CA THR A 50 5.59 11.74 -1.48
C THR A 50 7.02 11.55 -1.02
N ASP A 51 8.00 11.91 -1.85
CA ASP A 51 9.43 11.99 -1.48
C ASP A 51 9.87 13.42 -1.16
N VAL A 52 8.95 14.38 -1.15
CA VAL A 52 9.24 15.79 -0.92
C VAL A 52 9.31 16.08 0.59
N ASP A 53 10.43 16.63 1.05
CA ASP A 53 10.59 17.10 2.44
C ASP A 53 9.53 18.15 2.78
N GLY A 54 8.84 17.97 3.93
CA GLY A 54 7.74 18.85 4.35
C GLY A 54 6.47 18.74 3.49
N GLY A 55 6.43 17.83 2.51
CA GLY A 55 5.29 17.63 1.62
C GLY A 55 4.02 17.24 2.37
N VAL A 56 4.14 16.42 3.42
CA VAL A 56 3.00 15.98 4.24
C VAL A 56 2.35 17.19 4.92
N THR A 57 3.12 17.98 5.66
CA THR A 57 2.62 19.17 6.34
C THR A 57 2.00 20.17 5.36
N ALA A 58 2.65 20.39 4.20
CA ALA A 58 2.17 21.31 3.19
C ALA A 58 0.86 20.87 2.51
N ALA A 59 0.62 19.55 2.40
CA ALA A 59 -0.56 19.00 1.74
C ALA A 59 -1.73 18.71 2.69
N ALA A 60 -1.46 18.41 3.97
CA ALA A 60 -2.47 17.92 4.90
C ALA A 60 -3.67 18.88 5.05
N GLU A 61 -3.42 20.16 5.30
CA GLU A 61 -4.48 21.17 5.45
C GLU A 61 -5.28 21.36 4.14
N LEU A 62 -4.60 21.34 3.00
CA LEU A 62 -5.25 21.48 1.69
C LEU A 62 -6.14 20.28 1.37
N VAL A 63 -5.67 19.08 1.64
CA VAL A 63 -6.44 17.84 1.45
C VAL A 63 -7.65 17.84 2.35
N HIS A 64 -7.48 18.14 3.64
CA HIS A 64 -8.56 18.25 4.62
C HIS A 64 -9.64 19.24 4.15
N ALA A 65 -9.25 20.48 3.84
CA ALA A 65 -10.19 21.50 3.38
C ALA A 65 -10.91 21.11 2.09
N THR A 66 -10.18 20.54 1.11
CA THR A 66 -10.76 20.15 -0.19
C THR A 66 -11.78 19.02 -0.04
N LEU A 67 -11.54 18.06 0.84
CA LEU A 67 -12.49 16.97 1.12
C LEU A 67 -13.73 17.49 1.85
N LEU A 68 -13.59 18.43 2.80
CA LEU A 68 -14.73 19.10 3.43
C LEU A 68 -15.58 19.85 2.40
N ASP A 69 -14.97 20.61 1.51
CA ASP A 69 -15.65 21.35 0.43
C ASP A 69 -16.37 20.41 -0.55
N ALA A 70 -15.87 19.18 -0.72
CA ALA A 70 -16.51 18.13 -1.51
C ALA A 70 -17.64 17.39 -0.77
N GLY A 71 -17.97 17.81 0.47
CA GLY A 71 -19.08 17.27 1.24
C GLY A 71 -18.77 16.02 2.06
N PHE A 72 -17.48 15.73 2.31
CA PHE A 72 -17.06 14.69 3.24
C PHE A 72 -16.98 15.23 4.67
N GLN A 73 -17.11 14.35 5.65
CA GLN A 73 -16.66 14.59 7.02
C GLN A 73 -15.22 14.06 7.10
N VAL A 74 -14.32 14.84 7.70
CA VAL A 74 -12.91 14.51 7.76
C VAL A 74 -12.41 14.75 9.18
N ASP A 75 -11.95 13.70 9.83
CA ASP A 75 -11.33 13.77 11.15
C ASP A 75 -9.86 13.38 11.04
N THR A 76 -8.97 14.17 11.64
CA THR A 76 -7.56 13.81 11.74
C THR A 76 -7.39 12.78 12.84
N ILE A 77 -6.74 11.67 12.54
CA ILE A 77 -6.40 10.64 13.51
C ILE A 77 -5.09 11.08 14.19
N ALA A 78 -5.16 11.38 15.49
CA ALA A 78 -4.06 11.98 16.24
C ALA A 78 -2.90 11.02 16.56
N GLU A 79 -3.12 9.71 16.45
CA GLU A 79 -2.09 8.68 16.64
C GLU A 79 -2.17 7.65 15.51
N PRO A 80 -1.11 7.49 14.70
CA PRO A 80 -1.03 6.45 13.68
C PRO A 80 -0.91 5.08 14.35
N THR A 81 -1.91 4.25 14.22
CA THR A 81 -2.06 3.04 15.04
C THR A 81 -1.25 1.81 14.55
N GLU A 82 -0.69 1.81 13.35
CA GLU A 82 -0.04 0.60 12.81
C GLU A 82 1.31 0.84 12.09
N LEU A 83 1.70 2.08 11.82
CA LEU A 83 2.99 2.38 11.18
C LEU A 83 4.10 2.73 12.16
N ASP A 84 3.77 3.14 13.40
CA ASP A 84 4.74 3.43 14.47
C ASP A 84 5.60 2.21 14.84
N ASP A 85 5.06 0.99 14.70
CA ASP A 85 5.79 -0.26 14.95
C ASP A 85 6.76 -0.64 13.80
N VAL A 86 6.63 -0.01 12.63
CA VAL A 86 7.40 -0.38 11.43
C VAL A 86 8.45 0.67 11.06
N PHE A 87 8.23 1.95 11.40
CA PHE A 87 9.11 3.06 10.98
C PHE A 87 9.38 4.04 12.12
N TYR A 88 10.30 3.70 13.00
CA TYR A 88 10.78 4.59 14.07
C TYR A 88 11.36 5.90 13.49
N GLY A 89 10.78 7.03 13.81
CA GLY A 89 11.26 8.38 13.39
C GLY A 89 10.36 9.14 12.42
N PHE A 90 9.16 8.65 12.10
CA PHE A 90 8.25 9.24 11.11
C PHE A 90 7.18 10.18 11.68
N GLU A 91 7.20 10.54 12.96
CA GLU A 91 6.17 11.34 13.63
C GLU A 91 5.82 12.69 12.93
N HIS A 92 6.69 13.19 12.05
CA HIS A 92 6.46 14.43 11.30
C HIS A 92 6.20 14.21 9.79
N ASP A 93 6.32 12.98 9.32
CA ASP A 93 6.27 12.63 7.91
C ASP A 93 5.01 11.83 7.55
N MET A 94 4.02 11.78 8.46
CA MET A 94 2.74 11.12 8.21
C MET A 94 1.56 11.92 8.78
N THR A 95 0.45 11.89 8.05
CA THR A 95 -0.86 12.37 8.52
C THR A 95 -1.92 11.38 8.08
N GLU A 96 -2.83 11.02 8.98
CA GLU A 96 -3.93 10.12 8.70
C GLU A 96 -5.27 10.80 8.94
N PHE A 97 -6.20 10.58 8.01
CA PHE A 97 -7.58 11.07 8.08
C PHE A 97 -8.57 9.92 8.04
N GLU A 98 -9.61 10.00 8.85
CA GLU A 98 -10.83 9.25 8.65
C GLU A 98 -11.79 10.10 7.81
N VAL A 99 -12.11 9.62 6.61
CA VAL A 99 -12.96 10.34 5.64
C VAL A 99 -14.29 9.61 5.53
N ARG A 100 -15.39 10.31 5.81
CA ARG A 100 -16.75 9.74 5.87
C ARG A 100 -17.72 10.51 4.99
N ARG A 101 -18.67 9.77 4.39
CA ARG A 101 -19.87 10.32 3.77
C ARG A 101 -20.96 9.25 3.78
N ASP A 102 -22.14 9.61 4.27
CA ASP A 102 -23.27 8.70 4.53
C ASP A 102 -22.84 7.56 5.48
N ASP A 103 -22.97 6.31 5.05
CA ASP A 103 -22.57 5.11 5.79
C ASP A 103 -21.17 4.58 5.38
N ARG A 104 -20.44 5.34 4.56
CA ARG A 104 -19.13 4.96 4.03
C ARG A 104 -18.01 5.66 4.79
N THR A 105 -16.97 4.90 5.10
CA THR A 105 -15.76 5.37 5.77
C THR A 105 -14.54 4.81 5.05
N VAL A 106 -13.48 5.62 4.94
CA VAL A 106 -12.16 5.20 4.46
C VAL A 106 -11.07 5.94 5.24
N ARG A 107 -9.95 5.28 5.48
CA ARG A 107 -8.72 5.92 5.95
C ARG A 107 -7.95 6.46 4.76
N LEU A 108 -7.48 7.69 4.90
CA LEU A 108 -6.59 8.34 3.94
C LEU A 108 -5.29 8.69 4.63
N GLN A 109 -4.20 8.13 4.14
CA GLN A 109 -2.85 8.34 4.68
C GLN A 109 -2.03 9.19 3.72
N LEU A 110 -1.41 10.24 4.24
CA LEU A 110 -0.38 11.03 3.59
C LEU A 110 0.95 10.68 4.23
N VAL A 111 1.88 10.11 3.47
CA VAL A 111 3.15 9.60 4.01
C VAL A 111 4.30 10.10 3.18
N ARG A 112 5.38 10.54 3.85
CA ARG A 112 6.66 10.74 3.18
C ARG A 112 7.37 9.40 3.04
N PHE A 113 7.69 9.05 1.81
CA PHE A 113 8.39 7.82 1.50
C PHE A 113 9.30 8.00 0.29
N ALA A 114 10.56 7.60 0.42
CA ALA A 114 11.51 7.68 -0.68
C ALA A 114 11.07 6.75 -1.83
N ARG A 115 11.12 7.26 -3.05
CA ARG A 115 10.84 6.48 -4.27
C ARG A 115 12.04 6.50 -5.19
N SER A 116 12.20 5.45 -5.98
CA SER A 116 13.32 5.31 -6.93
C SER A 116 12.96 5.81 -8.32
N THR A 117 11.66 5.86 -8.65
CA THR A 117 11.16 6.16 -9.98
C THR A 117 10.07 7.24 -9.92
N SER A 118 10.00 8.08 -10.94
CA SER A 118 8.94 9.09 -11.03
C SER A 118 7.57 8.42 -11.16
N PRO A 119 6.52 8.96 -10.49
CA PRO A 119 5.15 8.51 -10.66
C PRO A 119 4.69 8.59 -12.10
N ILE A 120 3.75 7.74 -12.45
CA ILE A 120 3.03 7.81 -13.73
C ILE A 120 1.64 8.41 -13.53
N VAL A 121 1.03 8.94 -14.57
CA VAL A 121 -0.34 9.49 -14.53
C VAL A 121 -1.31 8.45 -15.09
N LEU A 122 -2.27 8.05 -14.25
CA LEU A 122 -3.40 7.19 -14.62
C LEU A 122 -4.72 7.95 -14.40
N ASP A 123 -5.87 7.30 -14.60
CA ASP A 123 -7.21 7.94 -14.50
C ASP A 123 -7.47 8.60 -13.14
N VAL A 124 -6.94 8.05 -12.06
CA VAL A 124 -7.06 8.58 -10.69
C VAL A 124 -6.18 9.81 -10.46
N GLY A 125 -5.14 10.01 -11.27
CA GLY A 125 -4.10 11.02 -11.12
C GLY A 125 -2.70 10.40 -11.05
N PRO A 126 -1.73 11.06 -10.37
CA PRO A 126 -0.40 10.49 -10.14
C PRO A 126 -0.47 9.19 -9.35
N VAL A 127 0.21 8.14 -9.83
CA VAL A 127 0.33 6.83 -9.19
C VAL A 127 1.81 6.48 -9.11
N LEU A 128 2.28 5.93 -8.00
CA LEU A 128 3.65 5.45 -7.87
C LEU A 128 3.99 4.49 -9.02
N HIS A 129 5.23 4.56 -9.50
CA HIS A 129 5.70 3.58 -10.48
C HIS A 129 5.55 2.16 -9.92
N LEU A 130 5.20 1.22 -10.79
CA LEU A 130 4.88 -0.13 -10.36
C LEU A 130 6.03 -0.77 -9.57
N ASP A 131 7.27 -0.53 -9.96
CA ASP A 131 8.44 -1.07 -9.27
C ASP A 131 8.54 -0.57 -7.82
N ASP A 132 8.27 0.72 -7.56
CA ASP A 132 8.26 1.27 -6.20
C ASP A 132 7.09 0.69 -5.38
N VAL A 133 5.90 0.53 -5.99
CA VAL A 133 4.76 -0.13 -5.31
C VAL A 133 5.12 -1.56 -4.94
N ILE A 134 5.69 -2.32 -5.85
CA ILE A 134 6.07 -3.73 -5.61
C ILE A 134 7.18 -3.81 -4.56
N GLY A 135 8.20 -2.96 -4.63
CA GLY A 135 9.27 -2.90 -3.64
C GLY A 135 8.73 -2.72 -2.22
N THR A 136 7.82 -1.75 -2.02
CA THR A 136 7.18 -1.52 -0.72
C THR A 136 6.34 -2.72 -0.25
N LYS A 137 5.66 -3.42 -1.17
CA LYS A 137 4.88 -4.62 -0.84
C LYS A 137 5.74 -5.81 -0.42
N VAL A 138 6.87 -6.01 -1.07
CA VAL A 138 7.80 -7.07 -0.68
C VAL A 138 8.48 -6.72 0.65
N ALA A 139 8.90 -5.47 0.85
CA ALA A 139 9.45 -5.02 2.13
C ALA A 139 8.44 -5.22 3.28
N ALA A 140 7.16 -4.86 3.07
CA ALA A 140 6.10 -5.11 4.04
C ALA A 140 5.85 -6.61 4.29
N MET A 141 5.93 -7.46 3.26
CA MET A 141 5.85 -8.90 3.43
C MET A 141 6.99 -9.44 4.31
N VAL A 142 8.19 -8.89 4.18
CA VAL A 142 9.35 -9.30 4.99
C VAL A 142 9.23 -8.83 6.43
N THR A 143 8.89 -7.56 6.65
CA THR A 143 8.92 -6.94 7.99
C THR A 143 7.70 -7.32 8.84
N ARG A 144 6.48 -7.15 8.35
CA ARG A 144 5.27 -7.42 9.14
C ARG A 144 4.60 -8.75 8.85
N ALA A 145 4.81 -9.34 7.65
CA ALA A 145 4.35 -10.67 7.26
C ALA A 145 2.85 -10.93 7.48
N GLN A 146 2.00 -9.95 7.14
CA GLN A 146 0.54 -10.12 7.22
C GLN A 146 -0.01 -10.87 6.00
N PRO A 147 -1.16 -11.58 6.11
CA PRO A 147 -1.73 -12.32 5.00
C PRO A 147 -1.91 -11.50 3.71
N ARG A 148 -2.29 -10.23 3.83
CA ARG A 148 -2.46 -9.30 2.70
C ARG A 148 -1.16 -9.08 1.92
N ASP A 149 -0.01 -9.10 2.58
CA ASP A 149 1.28 -8.85 1.96
C ASP A 149 1.68 -10.01 1.04
N TYR A 150 1.45 -11.25 1.48
CA TYR A 150 1.68 -12.43 0.64
C TYR A 150 0.74 -12.46 -0.57
N ILE A 151 -0.54 -12.03 -0.40
CA ILE A 151 -1.49 -11.93 -1.51
C ILE A 151 -1.00 -10.92 -2.56
N ASP A 152 -0.57 -9.74 -2.11
CA ASP A 152 -0.09 -8.66 -2.97
C ASP A 152 1.18 -9.09 -3.73
N VAL A 153 2.15 -9.71 -3.04
CA VAL A 153 3.39 -10.19 -3.66
C VAL A 153 3.15 -11.38 -4.59
N ALA A 154 2.28 -12.33 -4.21
CA ALA A 154 1.93 -13.45 -5.09
C ALA A 154 1.32 -12.98 -6.42
N ALA A 155 0.48 -11.93 -6.38
CA ALA A 155 -0.09 -11.33 -7.58
C ALA A 155 0.97 -10.70 -8.50
N ALA A 156 2.09 -10.24 -7.95
CA ALA A 156 3.19 -9.66 -8.72
C ALA A 156 4.07 -10.72 -9.40
N LEU A 157 4.13 -11.96 -8.89
CA LEU A 157 4.94 -13.06 -9.46
C LEU A 157 4.57 -13.43 -10.91
N GLY A 158 3.40 -12.99 -11.41
CA GLY A 158 3.04 -13.11 -12.82
C GLY A 158 3.80 -12.14 -13.75
N ARG A 159 4.46 -11.12 -13.21
CA ARG A 159 5.18 -10.07 -13.97
C ARG A 159 6.65 -9.94 -13.60
N TYR A 160 7.03 -10.33 -12.40
CA TYR A 160 8.37 -10.21 -11.83
C TYR A 160 8.91 -11.56 -11.44
N SER A 161 10.19 -11.81 -11.69
CA SER A 161 10.87 -12.96 -11.12
C SER A 161 11.09 -12.76 -9.62
N ARG A 162 11.40 -13.83 -8.89
CA ARG A 162 11.77 -13.74 -7.47
C ARG A 162 12.96 -12.80 -7.25
N SER A 163 13.99 -12.88 -8.09
CA SER A 163 15.17 -11.99 -8.00
C SER A 163 14.79 -10.53 -8.18
N ASP A 164 13.92 -10.22 -9.16
CA ASP A 164 13.43 -8.85 -9.35
C ASP A 164 12.70 -8.34 -8.10
N LEU A 165 11.86 -9.18 -7.48
CA LEU A 165 11.12 -8.82 -6.27
C LEU A 165 12.03 -8.54 -5.07
N VAL A 166 13.08 -9.35 -4.89
CA VAL A 166 14.10 -9.13 -3.84
C VAL A 166 14.86 -7.84 -4.11
N ASP A 167 15.30 -7.60 -5.33
CA ASP A 167 16.02 -6.38 -5.72
C ASP A 167 15.16 -5.12 -5.52
N LEU A 168 13.86 -5.20 -5.82
CA LEU A 168 12.92 -4.12 -5.60
C LEU A 168 12.72 -3.83 -4.10
N ALA A 169 12.62 -4.89 -3.28
CA ALA A 169 12.51 -4.75 -1.83
C ALA A 169 13.75 -4.09 -1.22
N LEU A 170 14.95 -4.53 -1.62
CA LEU A 170 16.22 -3.95 -1.16
C LEU A 170 16.44 -2.50 -1.62
N ARG A 171 15.80 -2.09 -2.72
CA ARG A 171 15.77 -0.67 -3.11
C ARG A 171 14.82 0.15 -2.24
N ALA A 172 13.69 -0.44 -1.84
CA ALA A 172 12.71 0.22 -0.97
C ALA A 172 13.20 0.28 0.49
N ASP A 173 13.86 -0.77 0.96
CA ASP A 173 14.46 -0.88 2.28
C ASP A 173 15.81 -1.61 2.21
N PRO A 174 16.93 -0.88 2.14
CA PRO A 174 18.27 -1.47 2.08
C PRO A 174 18.72 -2.21 3.35
N ALA A 175 17.97 -2.10 4.46
CA ALA A 175 18.29 -2.78 5.71
C ALA A 175 17.81 -4.23 5.76
N LEU A 176 16.96 -4.66 4.84
CA LEU A 176 16.44 -6.03 4.79
C LEU A 176 17.55 -7.06 4.61
N THR A 177 17.45 -8.16 5.33
CA THR A 177 18.40 -9.24 5.35
C THR A 177 17.81 -10.55 4.82
N ASP A 178 18.67 -11.46 4.36
CA ASP A 178 18.25 -12.79 3.92
C ASP A 178 17.53 -13.58 5.04
N GLU A 179 17.92 -13.37 6.31
CA GLU A 179 17.30 -14.01 7.46
C GLU A 179 15.85 -13.56 7.62
N GLU A 180 15.57 -12.26 7.47
CA GLU A 180 14.20 -11.73 7.55
C GLU A 180 13.32 -12.27 6.41
N PHE A 181 13.86 -12.41 5.20
CA PHE A 181 13.14 -13.08 4.11
C PHE A 181 12.79 -14.52 4.47
N GLN A 182 13.73 -15.30 5.02
CA GLN A 182 13.49 -16.67 5.45
C GLN A 182 12.42 -16.72 6.55
N ASP A 183 12.51 -15.85 7.56
CA ASP A 183 11.54 -15.76 8.64
C ASP A 183 10.12 -15.43 8.14
N ALA A 184 10.01 -14.51 7.20
CA ALA A 184 8.71 -14.17 6.60
C ALA A 184 8.09 -15.40 5.90
N LEU A 185 8.89 -16.15 5.14
CA LEU A 185 8.39 -17.36 4.45
C LEU A 185 8.04 -18.49 5.44
N GLN A 186 8.81 -18.65 6.52
CA GLN A 186 8.45 -19.58 7.60
C GLN A 186 7.14 -19.16 8.32
N ARG A 187 6.87 -17.84 8.43
CA ARG A 187 5.58 -17.37 8.94
C ARG A 187 4.45 -17.72 7.99
N LEU A 188 4.62 -17.56 6.67
CA LEU A 188 3.62 -17.99 5.67
C LEU A 188 3.22 -19.45 5.87
N ASP A 189 4.19 -20.34 6.11
CA ASP A 189 3.95 -21.77 6.30
C ASP A 189 3.09 -22.06 7.55
N ARG A 190 3.15 -21.20 8.57
CA ARG A 190 2.41 -21.32 9.84
C ARG A 190 1.04 -20.64 9.83
N LEU A 191 0.78 -19.73 8.89
CA LEU A 191 -0.51 -19.04 8.82
C LEU A 191 -1.63 -20.04 8.49
N PRO A 192 -2.74 -20.06 9.24
CA PRO A 192 -3.89 -20.92 8.92
C PRO A 192 -4.63 -20.39 7.69
N ASP A 193 -5.24 -21.28 6.90
CA ASP A 193 -5.97 -20.90 5.69
C ASP A 193 -7.14 -19.94 5.98
N THR A 194 -7.68 -19.96 7.20
CA THR A 194 -8.78 -19.09 7.62
C THR A 194 -8.45 -17.59 7.54
N VAL A 195 -7.17 -17.20 7.74
CA VAL A 195 -6.78 -15.78 7.65
C VAL A 195 -6.78 -15.27 6.21
N PHE A 196 -6.52 -16.14 5.24
CA PHE A 196 -6.61 -15.79 3.81
C PHE A 196 -8.06 -15.76 3.32
N ALA A 197 -8.93 -16.60 3.90
CA ALA A 197 -10.37 -16.58 3.60
C ALA A 197 -11.03 -15.24 3.95
N LEU A 198 -10.50 -14.48 4.92
CA LEU A 198 -10.95 -13.11 5.23
C LEU A 198 -10.78 -12.17 4.03
N TYR A 199 -9.79 -12.43 3.16
CA TYR A 199 -9.57 -11.72 1.90
C TYR A 199 -10.30 -12.36 0.72
N ARG A 200 -11.29 -13.25 0.98
CA ARG A 200 -12.13 -13.95 0.01
C ARG A 200 -11.38 -14.93 -0.91
N LEU A 201 -10.20 -15.41 -0.51
CA LEU A 201 -9.51 -16.45 -1.23
C LEU A 201 -10.19 -17.80 -0.99
N THR A 202 -10.40 -18.53 -2.07
CA THR A 202 -10.84 -19.93 -2.03
C THR A 202 -9.71 -20.86 -1.57
N PRO A 203 -10.01 -22.09 -1.11
CA PRO A 203 -8.97 -23.06 -0.77
C PRO A 203 -8.01 -23.40 -1.93
N ALA A 204 -8.47 -23.28 -3.18
CA ALA A 204 -7.61 -23.47 -4.35
C ALA A 204 -6.63 -22.31 -4.50
N GLU A 205 -7.11 -21.07 -4.43
CA GLU A 205 -6.27 -19.88 -4.52
C GLU A 205 -5.26 -19.78 -3.37
N ILE A 206 -5.59 -20.27 -2.16
CA ILE A 206 -4.65 -20.34 -1.04
C ILE A 206 -3.52 -21.34 -1.33
N ARG A 207 -3.84 -22.50 -1.91
CA ARG A 207 -2.81 -23.47 -2.33
C ARG A 207 -1.91 -22.89 -3.42
N ASP A 208 -2.49 -22.22 -4.41
CA ASP A 208 -1.74 -21.59 -5.50
C ASP A 208 -0.83 -20.48 -4.97
N LEU A 209 -1.33 -19.66 -4.01
CA LEU A 209 -0.53 -18.67 -3.32
C LEU A 209 0.68 -19.29 -2.61
N ARG A 210 0.48 -20.35 -1.80
CA ARG A 210 1.60 -21.03 -1.12
C ARG A 210 2.58 -21.63 -2.10
N HIS A 211 2.07 -22.20 -3.21
CA HIS A 211 2.90 -22.78 -4.27
C HIS A 211 3.76 -21.70 -4.96
N ALA A 212 3.24 -20.50 -5.13
CA ALA A 212 3.98 -19.39 -5.73
C ALA A 212 5.24 -18.99 -4.95
N PHE A 213 5.31 -19.34 -3.66
CA PHE A 213 6.48 -19.12 -2.79
C PHE A 213 7.32 -20.39 -2.56
N SER A 214 7.06 -21.50 -3.27
CA SER A 214 7.70 -22.80 -2.99
C SER A 214 9.21 -22.82 -3.24
N ASP A 215 9.70 -21.98 -4.15
CA ASP A 215 11.13 -21.84 -4.51
C ASP A 215 11.87 -20.74 -3.72
N TRP A 216 11.16 -20.07 -2.79
CA TRP A 216 11.77 -19.07 -1.92
C TRP A 216 12.50 -19.74 -0.74
N PRO A 217 13.61 -19.15 -0.22
CA PRO A 217 14.34 -19.71 0.91
C PRO A 217 13.46 -19.78 2.18
N ARG A 218 13.72 -20.82 2.99
CA ARG A 218 13.06 -21.11 4.26
C ARG A 218 14.08 -21.08 5.37
#